data_136c2804fa810fea2dd4e08bf62df20d
#
_entry.id   136c2804fa810fea2dd4e08bf62df20d
#
_cell.length_a   1.000
_cell.length_b   1.000
_cell.length_c   1.000
_cell.angle_alpha   90.00
_cell.angle_beta   90.00
_cell.angle_gamma   90.00
#
_symmetry.space_group_name_H-M   'P 1'
#
loop_
_entity.id
_entity.type
_entity.pdbx_description
1 polymer ?
#
loop_
_entity_poly.entity_id
_entity_poly.type
_entity_poly.pdbx_seq_one_letter_code
_entity_poly.pdbx_strand_id
1 'polypeptide(L)'
;MMVCISTAAGAGMKPTNKDMADSLFFWGVAKRYQYGVRVAAVNWNGVSEKKKSAIDKATSGIAKKIVNNSKHVKPGIKTRAMFWAMHFAQRKGFNPCDAEYWKSKGWTGKKRPWK
;
A
#
# COMPACT_ATOMS: atom_id res chain seq x y z
N MET A 1 -4.81 -5.21 -0.03
CA MET A 1 -3.63 -4.96 -0.90
C MET A 1 -3.84 -3.70 -1.70
N MET A 2 -2.78 -2.97 -2.02
CA MET A 2 -2.83 -1.78 -2.88
C MET A 2 -1.61 -1.70 -3.80
N VAL A 3 -1.75 -0.98 -4.89
CA VAL A 3 -0.68 -0.73 -5.87
C VAL A 3 -0.47 0.77 -5.97
N CYS A 4 0.77 1.21 -5.81
CA CYS A 4 1.19 2.59 -6.06
C CYS A 4 1.78 2.65 -7.47
N ILE A 5 1.19 3.42 -8.34
CA ILE A 5 1.67 3.61 -9.72
C ILE A 5 1.95 5.08 -9.93
N SER A 6 3.12 5.38 -10.46
CA SER A 6 3.47 6.73 -10.90
C SER A 6 4.16 6.72 -12.26
N THR A 7 3.90 7.75 -13.03
CA THR A 7 4.56 8.00 -14.31
C THR A 7 5.25 9.35 -14.27
N ALA A 8 6.34 9.48 -14.99
CA ALA A 8 7.04 10.76 -15.15
C ALA A 8 7.72 10.83 -16.50
N ALA A 9 7.93 12.04 -16.99
CA ALA A 9 8.72 12.27 -18.20
C ALA A 9 10.21 12.00 -17.96
N GLY A 10 10.72 12.38 -16.80
CA GLY A 10 12.13 12.24 -16.42
C GLY A 10 12.37 11.38 -15.19
N ALA A 11 12.23 11.95 -13.99
CA ALA A 11 12.55 11.32 -12.72
C ALA A 11 11.44 11.57 -11.68
N GLY A 12 11.59 11.05 -10.46
CA GLY A 12 10.69 11.31 -9.34
C GLY A 12 9.76 10.15 -8.99
N MET A 13 9.61 9.10 -9.80
CA MET A 13 8.68 7.99 -9.52
C MET A 13 9.00 7.24 -8.22
N LYS A 14 10.29 7.06 -7.90
CA LYS A 14 10.68 6.34 -6.67
C LYS A 14 10.24 7.07 -5.40
N PRO A 15 10.58 8.36 -5.19
CA PRO A 15 10.09 9.09 -4.02
C PRO A 15 8.56 9.17 -3.98
N THR A 16 7.90 9.49 -5.09
CA THR A 16 6.43 9.54 -5.16
C THR A 16 5.79 8.21 -4.75
N ASN A 17 6.28 7.09 -5.28
CA ASN A 17 5.76 5.78 -4.90
C ASN A 17 6.07 5.42 -3.45
N LYS A 18 7.22 5.88 -2.93
CA LYS A 18 7.57 5.71 -1.52
C LYS A 18 6.60 6.46 -0.62
N ASP A 19 6.30 7.72 -0.91
CA ASP A 19 5.38 8.54 -0.11
C ASP A 19 3.97 7.94 -0.09
N MET A 20 3.47 7.49 -1.25
CA MET A 20 2.21 6.75 -1.33
C MET A 20 2.24 5.46 -0.50
N ALA A 21 3.32 4.69 -0.59
CA ALA A 21 3.45 3.43 0.15
C ALA A 21 3.57 3.66 1.66
N ASP A 22 4.21 4.74 2.09
CA ASP A 22 4.31 5.12 3.50
C ASP A 22 2.94 5.53 4.04
N SER A 23 2.17 6.33 3.30
CA SER A 23 0.77 6.65 3.65
C SER A 23 -0.08 5.40 3.80
N LEU A 24 0.01 4.47 2.85
CA LEU A 24 -0.71 3.19 2.89
C LEU A 24 -0.26 2.30 4.06
N PHE A 25 0.98 2.44 4.52
CA PHE A 25 1.44 1.75 5.72
C PHE A 25 0.71 2.25 6.96
N PHE A 26 0.58 3.57 7.14
CA PHE A 26 -0.16 4.14 8.26
C PHE A 26 -1.66 3.83 8.20
N TRP A 27 -2.22 3.61 7.02
CA TRP A 27 -3.59 3.12 6.85
C TRP A 27 -3.74 1.61 7.10
N GLY A 28 -2.67 0.92 7.47
CA GLY A 28 -2.69 -0.50 7.80
C GLY A 28 -2.73 -1.45 6.60
N VAL A 29 -2.41 -0.97 5.40
CA VAL A 29 -2.38 -1.80 4.20
C VAL A 29 -1.27 -2.84 4.30
N ALA A 30 -1.65 -4.09 4.43
CA ALA A 30 -0.75 -5.21 4.71
C ALA A 30 0.24 -5.52 3.56
N LYS A 31 -0.17 -5.37 2.32
CA LYS A 31 0.68 -5.61 1.14
C LYS A 31 0.57 -4.45 0.16
N ARG A 32 1.70 -3.89 -0.20
CA ARG A 32 1.82 -2.78 -1.13
C ARG A 32 2.76 -3.17 -2.27
N TYR A 33 2.35 -2.91 -3.49
CA TYR A 33 3.18 -3.03 -4.69
C TYR A 33 3.47 -1.63 -5.21
N GLN A 34 4.63 -1.45 -5.82
CA GLN A 34 5.04 -0.16 -6.37
C GLN A 34 5.48 -0.37 -7.81
N TYR A 35 5.03 0.48 -8.70
CA TYR A 35 5.47 0.52 -10.07
C TYR A 35 5.63 1.97 -10.53
N GLY A 36 6.84 2.34 -10.91
CA GLY A 36 7.15 3.65 -11.48
C GLY A 36 7.70 3.48 -12.89
N VAL A 37 7.19 4.22 -13.84
CA VAL A 37 7.66 4.17 -15.22
C VAL A 37 7.94 5.55 -15.77
N ARG A 38 9.12 5.72 -16.37
CA ARG A 38 9.45 6.90 -17.15
C ARG A 38 8.91 6.74 -18.55
N VAL A 39 7.98 7.60 -18.92
CA VAL A 39 7.36 7.64 -20.24
C VAL A 39 7.67 9.00 -20.86
N ALA A 40 8.67 9.05 -21.73
CA ALA A 40 9.06 10.27 -22.42
C ALA A 40 8.18 10.49 -23.67
N ALA A 41 6.85 10.54 -23.46
CA ALA A 41 5.87 10.74 -24.53
C ALA A 41 4.64 11.45 -23.98
N VAL A 42 4.03 12.29 -24.81
CA VAL A 42 2.81 13.05 -24.46
C VAL A 42 1.54 12.16 -24.50
N ASN A 43 1.55 11.17 -25.36
CA ASN A 43 0.43 10.23 -25.50
C ASN A 43 0.94 8.79 -25.73
N TRP A 44 0.02 7.83 -25.65
CA TRP A 44 0.34 6.41 -25.80
C TRP A 44 0.96 6.06 -27.16
N ASN A 45 0.53 6.70 -28.23
CA ASN A 45 1.04 6.43 -29.58
C ASN A 45 2.51 6.84 -29.73
N GLY A 46 2.95 7.85 -28.98
CA GLY A 46 4.36 8.28 -28.94
C GLY A 46 5.28 7.38 -28.09
N VAL A 47 4.73 6.41 -27.36
CA VAL A 47 5.52 5.47 -26.56
C VAL A 47 6.11 4.39 -27.45
N SER A 48 7.42 4.16 -27.37
CA SER A 48 8.08 3.11 -28.15
C SER A 48 7.53 1.72 -27.84
N GLU A 49 7.49 0.82 -28.82
CA GLU A 49 6.99 -0.55 -28.66
C GLU A 49 7.75 -1.32 -27.60
N LYS A 50 9.08 -1.13 -27.50
CA LYS A 50 9.90 -1.69 -26.45
C LYS A 50 9.41 -1.26 -25.06
N LYS A 51 9.03 0.00 -24.90
CA LYS A 51 8.52 0.54 -23.63
C LYS A 51 7.13 -0.01 -23.32
N LYS A 52 6.25 -0.08 -24.30
CA LYS A 52 4.91 -0.67 -24.17
C LYS A 52 5.00 -2.11 -23.70
N SER A 53 5.82 -2.93 -24.35
CA SER A 53 6.07 -4.32 -23.94
C SER A 53 6.62 -4.46 -22.53
N ALA A 54 7.52 -3.56 -22.12
CA ALA A 54 8.06 -3.55 -20.75
C ALA A 54 6.98 -3.19 -19.71
N ILE A 55 6.09 -2.25 -20.05
CA ILE A 55 4.95 -1.87 -19.20
C ILE A 55 4.00 -3.06 -19.05
N ASP A 56 3.61 -3.70 -20.14
CA ASP A 56 2.71 -4.87 -20.12
C ASP A 56 3.28 -6.02 -19.30
N LYS A 57 4.57 -6.32 -19.46
CA LYS A 57 5.25 -7.34 -18.68
C LYS A 57 5.25 -7.01 -17.18
N ALA A 58 5.55 -5.76 -16.81
CA ALA A 58 5.59 -5.33 -15.42
C ALA A 58 4.20 -5.35 -14.77
N THR A 59 3.18 -4.80 -15.45
CA THR A 59 1.81 -4.75 -14.94
C THR A 59 1.19 -6.14 -14.84
N SER A 60 1.38 -7.00 -15.84
CA SER A 60 0.98 -8.40 -15.80
C SER A 60 1.65 -9.16 -14.65
N GLY A 61 2.94 -8.89 -14.39
CA GLY A 61 3.66 -9.46 -13.26
C GLY A 61 3.08 -9.04 -11.90
N ILE A 62 2.68 -7.77 -11.77
CA ILE A 62 2.00 -7.26 -10.57
C ILE A 62 0.62 -7.90 -10.44
N ALA A 63 -0.16 -7.96 -11.50
CA ALA A 63 -1.48 -8.58 -11.51
C ALA A 63 -1.42 -10.05 -11.04
N LYS A 64 -0.50 -10.84 -11.58
CA LYS A 64 -0.26 -12.23 -11.13
C LYS A 64 0.07 -12.31 -9.64
N LYS A 65 0.93 -11.42 -9.13
CA LYS A 65 1.26 -11.37 -7.70
C LYS A 65 0.05 -11.01 -6.83
N ILE A 66 -0.81 -10.10 -7.30
CA ILE A 66 -2.04 -9.73 -6.61
C ILE A 66 -2.98 -10.94 -6.51
N VAL A 67 -3.24 -11.60 -7.64
CA VAL A 67 -4.11 -12.79 -7.69
C VAL A 67 -3.58 -13.89 -6.76
N ASN A 68 -2.32 -14.23 -6.88
CA ASN A 68 -1.70 -15.29 -6.08
C ASN A 68 -1.70 -15.00 -4.57
N ASN A 69 -1.59 -13.72 -4.18
CA ASN A 69 -1.57 -13.33 -2.77
C ASN A 69 -2.95 -12.95 -2.21
N SER A 70 -3.99 -12.83 -3.05
CA SER A 70 -5.30 -12.26 -2.64
C SER A 70 -5.92 -12.97 -1.43
N LYS A 71 -5.79 -14.29 -1.35
CA LYS A 71 -6.38 -15.12 -0.28
C LYS A 71 -5.49 -15.25 0.97
N HIS A 72 -4.23 -14.81 0.92
CA HIS A 72 -3.22 -15.10 1.95
C HIS A 72 -2.54 -13.87 2.54
N VAL A 73 -3.05 -12.66 2.24
CA VAL A 73 -2.45 -11.43 2.75
C VAL A 73 -2.67 -11.29 4.25
N LYS A 74 -1.57 -11.37 4.98
CA LYS A 74 -1.52 -11.06 6.41
C LYS A 74 -0.61 -9.85 6.65
N PRO A 75 -0.90 -9.02 7.66
CA PRO A 75 -0.02 -7.89 7.99
C PRO A 75 1.36 -8.39 8.41
N GLY A 76 2.39 -7.75 7.88
CA GLY A 76 3.78 -8.00 8.25
C GLY A 76 4.08 -7.55 9.70
N ILE A 77 5.27 -7.89 10.17
CA ILE A 77 5.73 -7.59 11.54
C ILE A 77 5.63 -6.09 11.85
N LYS A 78 6.07 -5.22 10.94
CA LYS A 78 6.01 -3.75 11.13
C LYS A 78 4.57 -3.25 11.31
N THR A 79 3.64 -3.70 10.48
CA THR A 79 2.21 -3.34 10.60
C THR A 79 1.61 -3.85 11.91
N ARG A 80 2.00 -5.05 12.33
CA ARG A 80 1.56 -5.61 13.62
C ARG A 80 2.12 -4.84 14.81
N ALA A 81 3.40 -4.47 14.77
CA ALA A 81 4.03 -3.66 15.81
C ALA A 81 3.37 -2.28 15.92
N MET A 82 3.08 -1.63 14.78
CA MET A 82 2.36 -0.35 14.74
C MET A 82 0.94 -0.48 15.33
N PHE A 83 0.21 -1.55 14.98
CA PHE A 83 -1.09 -1.82 15.58
C PHE A 83 -0.98 -1.97 17.11
N TRP A 84 0.02 -2.66 17.62
CA TRP A 84 0.21 -2.82 19.06
C TRP A 84 0.53 -1.49 19.75
N ALA A 85 1.38 -0.66 19.16
CA ALA A 85 1.65 0.68 19.68
C ALA A 85 0.36 1.51 19.77
N MET A 86 -0.44 1.51 18.71
CA MET A 86 -1.74 2.19 18.68
C MET A 86 -2.76 1.57 19.64
N HIS A 87 -2.77 0.24 19.78
CA HIS A 87 -3.61 -0.45 20.76
C HIS A 87 -3.38 0.06 22.18
N PHE A 88 -2.12 0.18 22.60
CA PHE A 88 -1.80 0.75 23.91
C PHE A 88 -2.18 2.22 24.04
N ALA A 89 -1.90 3.03 23.02
CA ALA A 89 -2.24 4.46 23.00
C ALA A 89 -3.75 4.66 23.13
N GLN A 90 -4.54 3.94 22.34
CA GLN A 90 -6.00 4.10 22.33
C GLN A 90 -6.66 3.52 23.60
N ARG A 91 -6.09 2.49 24.21
CA ARG A 91 -6.55 2.03 25.53
C ARG A 91 -6.38 3.09 26.63
N LYS A 92 -5.38 3.96 26.50
CA LYS A 92 -5.14 5.10 27.41
C LYS A 92 -5.91 6.35 27.00
N GLY A 93 -6.72 6.31 25.93
CA GLY A 93 -7.50 7.46 25.48
C GLY A 93 -6.68 8.56 24.81
N PHE A 94 -5.58 8.18 24.12
CA PHE A 94 -4.68 9.12 23.45
C PHE A 94 -5.41 10.11 22.53
N ASN A 95 -6.37 9.62 21.77
CA ASN A 95 -7.30 10.43 20.98
C ASN A 95 -8.72 9.96 21.28
N PRO A 96 -9.61 10.78 21.89
CA PRO A 96 -10.94 10.32 22.29
C PRO A 96 -11.78 9.74 21.15
N CYS A 97 -11.82 10.39 19.99
CA CYS A 97 -12.59 9.92 18.82
C CYS A 97 -12.08 8.58 18.32
N ASP A 98 -10.75 8.43 18.19
CA ASP A 98 -10.13 7.18 17.75
C ASP A 98 -10.31 6.08 18.80
N ALA A 99 -10.17 6.41 20.09
CA ALA A 99 -10.33 5.46 21.18
C ALA A 99 -11.75 4.88 21.21
N GLU A 100 -12.79 5.71 21.00
CA GLU A 100 -14.16 5.26 20.90
C GLU A 100 -14.37 4.34 19.69
N TYR A 101 -13.87 4.71 18.51
CA TYR A 101 -13.91 3.88 17.33
C TYR A 101 -13.19 2.53 17.54
N TRP A 102 -12.00 2.54 18.11
CA TRP A 102 -11.24 1.31 18.41
C TRP A 102 -12.00 0.42 19.38
N LYS A 103 -12.65 1.01 20.38
CA LYS A 103 -13.49 0.30 21.35
C LYS A 103 -14.70 -0.33 20.67
N SER A 104 -15.39 0.40 19.79
CA SER A 104 -16.55 -0.12 19.03
C SER A 104 -16.18 -1.30 18.13
N LYS A 105 -14.95 -1.32 17.60
CA LYS A 105 -14.41 -2.45 16.83
C LYS A 105 -13.88 -3.61 17.68
N GLY A 106 -13.80 -3.44 18.99
CA GLY A 106 -13.22 -4.41 19.92
C GLY A 106 -11.68 -4.51 19.82
N TRP A 107 -11.03 -3.54 19.16
CA TRP A 107 -9.57 -3.53 18.95
C TRP A 107 -8.79 -3.10 20.18
N THR A 108 -9.42 -2.48 21.14
CA THR A 108 -8.84 -2.20 22.46
C THR A 108 -8.81 -3.44 23.37
N GLY A 109 -9.49 -4.53 22.97
CA GLY A 109 -9.51 -5.83 23.64
C GLY A 109 -8.73 -6.91 22.89
N LYS A 110 -9.30 -8.10 22.78
CA LYS A 110 -8.66 -9.29 22.15
C LYS A 110 -8.85 -9.36 20.63
N LYS A 111 -9.83 -8.64 20.06
CA LYS A 111 -10.13 -8.66 18.62
C LYS A 111 -9.00 -8.02 17.80
N ARG A 112 -8.75 -8.56 16.64
CA ARG A 112 -7.72 -8.06 15.70
C ARG A 112 -8.31 -7.89 14.32
N PRO A 113 -7.96 -6.83 13.55
CA PRO A 113 -8.54 -6.58 12.24
C PRO A 113 -8.18 -7.62 11.17
N TRP A 114 -7.24 -8.51 11.45
CA TRP A 114 -6.77 -9.56 10.52
C TRP A 114 -7.11 -10.99 10.96
N LYS A 115 -7.99 -11.13 11.93
CA LYS A 115 -8.52 -12.43 12.40
C LYS A 115 -9.99 -12.54 12.09
#